data_d5f50b527698744e10976a9b6439b6b4
#
_entry.id   d5f50b527698744e10976a9b6439b6b4
#
_cell.length_a   1.000
_cell.length_b   1.000
_cell.length_c   1.000
_cell.angle_alpha   90.00
_cell.angle_beta   90.00
_cell.angle_gamma   90.00
#
_symmetry.space_group_name_H-M   'P 1'
#
loop_
_entity.id
_entity.type
_entity.pdbx_description
1 polymer ?
#
loop_
_entity_poly.entity_id
_entity_poly.type
_entity_poly.pdbx_seq_one_letter_code
_entity_poly.pdbx_strand_id
1 'polypeptide(L)'
;MRRDLDRLLNEGVNLHRRRFVTGLSLGGAALGLQPFGLLAGRGNEPGGTTLQGRVFNLTISQTAVNFTGSARVATTVNGSLPAPVLRWREGDQVTLNITNLLPETSSIHWHGIILPSAMDGVPGISTGFNGIRPGETFSYRFDVKQSGTYWYHSHSGFQEQTGLYGAIIVDPKEPEPYAYDRDYVVLLSDWTDEDPNDVYAKLKKLSHYYNNNERTHGDLMRDLEQKGLSTTWNERKMWGQMRMSQRDLSDVTGFTYTYLMNGKNPADGWIGLFKPKEKIRLRFINASAMTFFDLRIPGLKMTVIAADGQNVEPVTVDEIRLGVAETYDVLVEPADNAAYTIFAQDIARSGYARGTLTPHLSMTAHIPSLDKVANLEHRDMGMSMHHHMDHGMPDAGHSQPNMPATMDHSQHNMPGAMDHSQYTMTDRIKQMAPNSSDFSTGPVNHAATEYGPHVDMLSEDPQYRLDDPGVGLRNNGRRVLTYADLRSLHTTRGHPDPDREIELHLTGNMGRYMWSINGVKHADAEPLRWKLGERLRINFVNDTMMNHPMHLHGMWSDLESGDNYFLPRKHTVIVQPGSRISYRVSVDAEGGWAYHCHLLYHMLGMFRTVIVS
;
A
#
# COMPACT_ATOMS: atom_id res chain seq x y z
N MET A 1 -7.94 2.54 -55.05
CA MET A 1 -8.34 2.83 -53.68
C MET A 1 -7.73 1.90 -52.61
N ARG A 2 -7.68 0.56 -52.73
CA ARG A 2 -6.97 -0.34 -51.80
C ARG A 2 -5.44 -0.34 -51.96
N ARG A 3 -4.90 -0.11 -53.14
CA ARG A 3 -3.44 -0.10 -53.42
C ARG A 3 -2.75 1.20 -52.97
N ASP A 4 -3.47 2.29 -52.79
CA ASP A 4 -2.90 3.57 -52.37
C ASP A 4 -2.82 3.71 -50.85
N LEU A 5 -3.67 2.98 -50.09
CA LEU A 5 -3.62 2.95 -48.63
C LEU A 5 -2.41 2.17 -48.11
N ASP A 6 -2.06 1.06 -48.75
CA ASP A 6 -0.89 0.24 -48.40
C ASP A 6 0.44 0.95 -48.69
N ARG A 7 0.45 1.89 -49.65
CA ARG A 7 1.64 2.69 -49.95
C ARG A 7 1.91 3.78 -48.94
N LEU A 8 0.85 4.42 -48.42
CA LEU A 8 0.94 5.46 -47.38
C LEU A 8 1.35 4.89 -46.03
N LEU A 9 0.89 3.67 -45.66
CA LEU A 9 1.26 3.00 -44.43
C LEU A 9 2.72 2.52 -44.43
N ASN A 10 3.26 2.09 -45.59
CA ASN A 10 4.65 1.65 -45.69
C ASN A 10 5.68 2.79 -45.77
N GLU A 11 5.31 3.96 -46.28
CA GLU A 11 6.22 5.12 -46.32
C GLU A 11 6.38 5.80 -44.95
N GLY A 12 5.34 5.79 -44.09
CA GLY A 12 5.38 6.33 -42.70
C GLY A 12 6.31 5.55 -41.77
N VAL A 13 6.33 4.22 -41.89
CA VAL A 13 7.15 3.35 -41.03
C VAL A 13 8.65 3.45 -41.34
N ASN A 14 9.01 3.72 -42.60
CA ASN A 14 10.42 3.84 -42.99
C ASN A 14 11.07 5.19 -42.62
N LEU A 15 10.30 6.27 -42.45
CA LEU A 15 10.82 7.58 -42.03
C LEU A 15 11.23 7.62 -40.57
N HIS A 16 10.49 6.95 -39.69
CA HIS A 16 10.82 6.88 -38.26
C HIS A 16 12.05 5.99 -37.98
N ARG A 17 12.20 4.88 -38.70
CA ARG A 17 13.40 4.02 -38.60
C ARG A 17 14.67 4.71 -39.09
N ARG A 18 14.63 5.46 -40.19
CA ARG A 18 15.80 6.19 -40.71
C ARG A 18 16.24 7.34 -39.79
N ARG A 19 15.31 8.05 -39.15
CA ARG A 19 15.65 9.12 -38.19
C ARG A 19 16.22 8.57 -36.86
N PHE A 20 15.79 7.39 -36.43
CA PHE A 20 16.33 6.72 -35.26
C PHE A 20 17.79 6.25 -35.47
N VAL A 21 18.09 5.63 -36.61
CA VAL A 21 19.44 5.14 -36.95
C VAL A 21 20.41 6.30 -37.19
N THR A 22 19.97 7.41 -37.82
CA THR A 22 20.83 8.58 -38.07
C THR A 22 21.08 9.38 -36.77
N GLY A 23 20.17 9.40 -35.83
CA GLY A 23 20.36 10.01 -34.51
C GLY A 23 21.39 9.28 -33.65
N LEU A 24 21.44 7.95 -33.73
CA LEU A 24 22.42 7.12 -33.01
C LEU A 24 23.85 7.26 -33.58
N SER A 25 24.00 7.46 -34.88
CA SER A 25 25.32 7.61 -35.53
C SER A 25 25.94 9.00 -35.35
N LEU A 26 25.16 10.05 -35.09
CA LEU A 26 25.66 11.40 -34.84
C LEU A 26 25.87 11.70 -33.34
N GLY A 27 25.15 11.01 -32.43
CA GLY A 27 25.35 11.12 -30.98
C GLY A 27 26.59 10.39 -30.45
N GLY A 28 27.07 9.37 -31.17
CA GLY A 28 28.25 8.59 -30.78
C GLY A 28 29.60 9.25 -31.07
N ALA A 29 29.66 10.29 -31.90
CA ALA A 29 30.92 10.94 -32.27
C ALA A 29 31.26 12.18 -31.44
N ALA A 30 30.35 12.70 -30.63
CA ALA A 30 30.56 13.91 -29.79
C ALA A 30 30.89 13.64 -28.32
N LEU A 31 30.93 12.37 -27.87
CA LEU A 31 31.21 11.99 -26.47
C LEU A 31 32.59 11.36 -26.25
N GLY A 32 33.45 11.42 -27.23
CA GLY A 32 34.78 10.82 -27.14
C GLY A 32 35.90 11.80 -26.88
N LEU A 33 35.95 12.56 -25.81
CA LEU A 33 37.18 13.17 -25.25
C LEU A 33 36.88 14.04 -24.00
N GLN A 34 36.53 13.36 -22.90
CA GLN A 34 36.76 13.89 -21.55
C GLN A 34 37.45 12.78 -20.76
N PRO A 35 38.53 13.06 -20.05
CA PRO A 35 39.16 12.04 -19.21
C PRO A 35 38.29 11.79 -17.99
N PHE A 36 37.65 10.64 -17.96
CA PHE A 36 37.04 10.11 -16.74
C PHE A 36 38.15 9.88 -15.72
N GLY A 37 38.27 10.77 -14.76
CA GLY A 37 39.02 10.52 -13.54
C GLY A 37 38.40 9.29 -12.85
N LEU A 38 39.20 8.22 -12.78
CA LEU A 38 38.92 7.05 -11.95
C LEU A 38 38.79 7.50 -10.49
N LEU A 39 37.57 7.79 -10.07
CA LEU A 39 37.20 7.68 -8.66
C LEU A 39 37.09 6.20 -8.35
N ALA A 40 38.17 5.64 -7.78
CA ALA A 40 38.23 4.29 -7.25
C ALA A 40 37.01 4.06 -6.34
N GLY A 41 36.22 3.07 -6.72
CA GLY A 41 35.03 2.65 -6.00
C GLY A 41 35.31 2.36 -4.55
N ARG A 42 34.65 3.05 -3.67
CA ARG A 42 34.29 2.53 -2.36
C ARG A 42 33.21 1.46 -2.58
N GLY A 43 33.42 0.31 -1.95
CA GLY A 43 32.71 -0.93 -2.16
C GLY A 43 31.19 -0.78 -2.26
N ASN A 44 30.60 -1.61 -3.11
CA ASN A 44 29.16 -1.83 -3.22
C ASN A 44 28.56 -2.12 -1.83
N GLU A 45 28.04 -1.10 -1.17
CA GLU A 45 27.13 -1.31 -0.05
C GLU A 45 25.88 -2.01 -0.61
N PRO A 46 25.38 -3.09 0.03
CA PRO A 46 24.17 -3.77 -0.39
C PRO A 46 22.95 -2.89 -0.08
N GLY A 47 22.52 -2.07 -1.02
CA GLY A 47 21.35 -1.21 -0.80
C GLY A 47 21.25 0.03 -1.71
N GLY A 48 22.06 0.11 -2.76
CA GLY A 48 22.06 1.28 -3.66
C GLY A 48 22.91 2.44 -3.14
N THR A 49 23.02 3.51 -3.94
CA THR A 49 23.77 4.71 -3.58
C THR A 49 23.01 5.52 -2.55
N THR A 50 23.62 5.79 -1.39
CA THR A 50 23.08 6.71 -0.38
C THR A 50 23.70 8.09 -0.57
N LEU A 51 22.86 9.12 -0.69
CA LEU A 51 23.24 10.52 -0.73
C LEU A 51 22.94 11.15 0.63
N GLN A 52 23.93 11.83 1.22
CA GLN A 52 23.81 12.47 2.52
C GLN A 52 24.15 13.97 2.42
N GLY A 53 23.51 14.78 3.26
CA GLY A 53 23.78 16.23 3.32
C GLY A 53 22.51 17.06 3.32
N ARG A 54 22.65 18.34 2.93
CA ARG A 54 21.55 19.31 2.92
C ARG A 54 21.22 19.82 1.51
N VAL A 55 22.10 19.62 0.54
CA VAL A 55 21.90 20.03 -0.85
C VAL A 55 22.07 18.82 -1.74
N PHE A 56 21.04 18.51 -2.52
CA PHE A 56 21.00 17.38 -3.43
C PHE A 56 20.73 17.86 -4.85
N ASN A 57 21.54 17.37 -5.79
CA ASN A 57 21.30 17.59 -7.22
C ASN A 57 20.89 16.24 -7.82
N LEU A 58 19.63 16.15 -8.23
CA LEU A 58 19.02 14.92 -8.74
C LEU A 58 18.57 15.14 -10.18
N THR A 59 18.79 14.13 -11.01
CA THR A 59 18.43 14.19 -12.42
C THR A 59 17.45 13.05 -12.72
N ILE A 60 16.26 13.39 -13.19
CA ILE A 60 15.28 12.43 -13.71
C ILE A 60 15.64 12.15 -15.16
N SER A 61 15.85 10.89 -15.52
CA SER A 61 16.27 10.49 -16.86
C SER A 61 15.80 9.07 -17.21
N GLN A 62 15.94 8.69 -18.44
CA GLN A 62 15.70 7.32 -18.91
C GLN A 62 16.98 6.49 -18.81
N THR A 63 16.87 5.26 -18.32
CA THR A 63 17.98 4.32 -18.17
C THR A 63 17.57 2.93 -18.65
N ALA A 64 18.46 2.24 -19.38
CA ALA A 64 18.23 0.86 -19.79
C ALA A 64 18.34 -0.07 -18.56
N VAL A 65 17.35 -0.94 -18.38
CA VAL A 65 17.26 -1.95 -17.31
C VAL A 65 16.92 -3.32 -17.89
N ASN A 66 17.21 -4.38 -17.14
CA ASN A 66 16.82 -5.74 -17.50
C ASN A 66 16.55 -6.56 -16.23
N PHE A 67 15.27 -6.79 -15.92
CA PHE A 67 14.84 -7.59 -14.77
C PHE A 67 14.26 -8.96 -15.16
N THR A 68 13.88 -9.12 -16.44
CA THR A 68 13.12 -10.26 -16.94
C THR A 68 13.87 -11.10 -17.97
N GLY A 69 15.06 -10.66 -18.38
CA GLY A 69 15.79 -11.16 -19.54
C GLY A 69 15.59 -10.29 -20.81
N SER A 70 14.67 -9.31 -20.74
CA SER A 70 14.40 -8.36 -21.84
C SER A 70 14.87 -6.95 -21.46
N ALA A 71 15.60 -6.28 -22.34
CA ALA A 71 15.99 -4.89 -22.12
C ALA A 71 14.77 -3.97 -22.22
N ARG A 72 14.61 -3.09 -21.26
CA ARG A 72 13.56 -2.07 -21.17
C ARG A 72 14.16 -0.72 -20.78
N VAL A 73 13.36 0.32 -20.86
CA VAL A 73 13.73 1.67 -20.43
C VAL A 73 12.94 2.02 -19.19
N ALA A 74 13.65 2.34 -18.12
CA ALA A 74 13.08 2.81 -16.87
C ALA A 74 13.20 4.32 -16.72
N THR A 75 12.28 4.93 -15.98
CA THR A 75 12.41 6.30 -15.47
C THR A 75 13.19 6.24 -14.18
N THR A 76 14.33 6.91 -14.13
CA THR A 76 15.28 6.80 -13.01
C THR A 76 15.68 8.15 -12.45
N VAL A 77 16.18 8.17 -11.23
CA VAL A 77 16.86 9.32 -10.64
C VAL A 77 18.36 8.99 -10.54
N ASN A 78 19.20 9.87 -11.10
CA ASN A 78 20.65 9.68 -11.19
C ASN A 78 21.06 8.34 -11.81
N GLY A 79 20.24 7.82 -12.76
CA GLY A 79 20.53 6.60 -13.51
C GLY A 79 20.37 5.30 -12.73
N SER A 80 19.75 5.29 -11.56
CA SER A 80 19.55 4.08 -10.76
C SER A 80 18.08 3.76 -10.50
N LEU A 81 17.77 2.46 -10.37
CA LEU A 81 16.50 1.90 -9.94
C LEU A 81 16.75 0.81 -8.87
N PRO A 82 16.25 0.93 -7.64
CA PRO A 82 15.60 2.13 -7.10
C PRO A 82 16.50 3.36 -7.19
N ALA A 83 15.90 4.53 -7.14
CA ALA A 83 16.60 5.79 -7.07
C ALA A 83 17.47 5.86 -5.77
N PRO A 84 18.46 6.75 -5.68
CA PRO A 84 19.34 6.87 -4.52
C PRO A 84 18.56 7.03 -3.21
N VAL A 85 19.04 6.41 -2.13
CA VAL A 85 18.55 6.68 -0.79
C VAL A 85 18.96 8.09 -0.39
N LEU A 86 17.99 8.93 -0.04
CA LEU A 86 18.25 10.26 0.50
C LEU A 86 18.30 10.18 2.03
N ARG A 87 19.43 10.58 2.63
CA ARG A 87 19.57 10.55 4.09
C ARG A 87 19.72 11.96 4.62
N TRP A 88 18.73 12.38 5.39
CA TRP A 88 18.62 13.71 6.00
C TRP A 88 18.75 13.62 7.52
N ARG A 89 18.76 14.76 8.17
CA ARG A 89 18.69 14.85 9.63
C ARG A 89 17.53 15.74 10.04
N GLU A 90 16.79 15.32 11.05
CA GLU A 90 15.74 16.11 11.68
C GLU A 90 16.29 17.45 12.19
N GLY A 91 15.59 18.54 11.90
CA GLY A 91 16.00 19.91 12.21
C GLY A 91 16.88 20.58 11.15
N ASP A 92 17.33 19.84 10.11
CA ASP A 92 18.03 20.45 8.98
C ASP A 92 17.05 21.10 8.00
N GLN A 93 17.52 22.09 7.25
CA GLN A 93 16.86 22.56 6.04
C GLN A 93 17.52 21.90 4.84
N VAL A 94 16.71 21.24 4.00
CA VAL A 94 17.19 20.58 2.77
C VAL A 94 16.82 21.38 1.53
N THR A 95 17.69 21.30 0.52
CA THR A 95 17.47 21.84 -0.82
C THR A 95 17.70 20.71 -1.83
N LEU A 96 16.67 20.40 -2.62
CA LEU A 96 16.73 19.35 -3.64
C LEU A 96 16.48 19.99 -5.01
N ASN A 97 17.52 20.07 -5.83
CA ASN A 97 17.48 20.59 -7.19
C ASN A 97 17.20 19.43 -8.13
N ILE A 98 15.98 19.37 -8.68
CA ILE A 98 15.54 18.29 -9.54
C ILE A 98 15.54 18.75 -10.98
N THR A 99 16.40 18.17 -11.80
CA THR A 99 16.47 18.44 -13.24
C THR A 99 15.72 17.34 -13.99
N ASN A 100 14.77 17.71 -14.82
CA ASN A 100 14.01 16.77 -15.65
C ASN A 100 14.62 16.66 -17.06
N LEU A 101 15.20 15.52 -17.39
CA LEU A 101 15.71 15.21 -18.73
C LEU A 101 14.76 14.30 -19.54
N LEU A 102 13.56 14.01 -19.04
CA LEU A 102 12.55 13.29 -19.82
C LEU A 102 11.98 14.21 -20.91
N PRO A 103 11.39 13.63 -21.98
CA PRO A 103 10.69 14.39 -23.01
C PRO A 103 9.30 14.89 -22.56
N GLU A 104 8.89 14.56 -21.35
CA GLU A 104 7.59 14.88 -20.75
C GLU A 104 7.75 15.53 -19.38
N THR A 105 6.68 16.16 -18.88
CA THR A 105 6.66 16.75 -17.53
C THR A 105 6.79 15.65 -16.47
N SER A 106 7.57 15.93 -15.43
CA SER A 106 7.77 15.03 -14.28
C SER A 106 7.57 15.78 -12.97
N SER A 107 7.58 15.05 -11.87
CA SER A 107 7.49 15.60 -10.52
C SER A 107 8.13 14.63 -9.53
N ILE A 108 8.44 15.11 -8.32
CA ILE A 108 8.76 14.26 -7.18
C ILE A 108 7.87 14.69 -6.01
N HIS A 109 7.13 13.74 -5.48
CA HIS A 109 6.43 13.84 -4.20
C HIS A 109 7.29 13.20 -3.09
N TRP A 110 7.31 13.86 -1.94
CA TRP A 110 8.07 13.44 -0.74
C TRP A 110 7.12 12.77 0.23
N HIS A 111 6.86 11.49 0.00
CA HIS A 111 5.79 10.72 0.64
C HIS A 111 5.97 10.64 2.16
N GLY A 112 4.97 11.13 2.90
CA GLY A 112 4.95 11.13 4.36
C GLY A 112 5.75 12.27 5.00
N ILE A 113 6.37 13.17 4.24
CA ILE A 113 7.15 14.30 4.78
C ILE A 113 6.24 15.50 5.05
N ILE A 114 6.37 16.06 6.26
CA ILE A 114 5.69 17.30 6.66
C ILE A 114 6.44 18.50 6.08
N LEU A 115 5.84 19.17 5.10
CA LEU A 115 6.43 20.25 4.34
C LEU A 115 5.36 21.26 3.88
N PRO A 116 5.71 22.45 3.38
CA PRO A 116 4.75 23.37 2.79
C PRO A 116 4.15 22.83 1.50
N SER A 117 2.86 23.09 1.25
CA SER A 117 2.13 22.62 0.06
C SER A 117 2.85 22.93 -1.26
N ALA A 118 3.50 24.10 -1.38
CA ALA A 118 4.29 24.47 -2.56
C ALA A 118 5.49 23.53 -2.84
N MET A 119 5.89 22.70 -1.86
CA MET A 119 7.00 21.75 -1.94
C MET A 119 6.54 20.28 -1.95
N ASP A 120 5.24 20.02 -1.98
CA ASP A 120 4.68 18.69 -1.94
C ASP A 120 4.85 17.90 -3.27
N GLY A 121 4.89 18.61 -4.39
CA GLY A 121 5.30 18.04 -5.67
C GLY A 121 4.19 17.39 -6.48
N VAL A 122 2.92 17.69 -6.22
CA VAL A 122 1.77 17.19 -7.01
C VAL A 122 1.35 18.24 -8.04
N PRO A 123 1.53 18.00 -9.35
CA PRO A 123 1.21 18.97 -10.40
C PRO A 123 -0.27 19.38 -10.39
N GLY A 124 -0.53 20.69 -10.40
CA GLY A 124 -1.89 21.26 -10.46
C GLY A 124 -2.67 21.22 -9.14
N ILE A 125 -2.11 20.63 -8.07
CA ILE A 125 -2.72 20.56 -6.73
C ILE A 125 -1.86 21.29 -5.69
N SER A 126 -0.58 20.93 -5.60
CA SER A 126 0.36 21.62 -4.73
C SER A 126 0.45 23.10 -5.11
N THR A 127 0.44 23.99 -4.11
CA THR A 127 0.35 25.44 -4.30
C THR A 127 1.42 25.95 -5.26
N GLY A 128 0.99 26.46 -6.42
CA GLY A 128 1.88 27.05 -7.42
C GLY A 128 2.78 26.07 -8.18
N PHE A 129 2.60 24.75 -8.04
CA PHE A 129 3.42 23.75 -8.70
C PHE A 129 2.68 23.07 -9.86
N ASN A 130 3.24 23.14 -11.07
CA ASN A 130 2.67 22.56 -12.29
C ASN A 130 3.53 21.44 -12.90
N GLY A 131 4.43 20.86 -12.10
CA GLY A 131 5.41 19.88 -12.56
C GLY A 131 6.69 20.53 -13.09
N ILE A 132 7.68 19.70 -13.37
CA ILE A 132 9.01 20.07 -13.88
C ILE A 132 9.02 19.74 -15.37
N ARG A 133 9.08 20.75 -16.25
CA ARG A 133 9.06 20.56 -17.70
C ARG A 133 10.37 19.96 -18.21
N PRO A 134 10.38 19.40 -19.43
CA PRO A 134 11.60 18.93 -20.07
C PRO A 134 12.72 19.98 -20.08
N GLY A 135 13.89 19.61 -19.56
CA GLY A 135 15.07 20.47 -19.47
C GLY A 135 15.05 21.47 -18.31
N GLU A 136 13.96 21.57 -17.56
CA GLU A 136 13.86 22.48 -16.40
C GLU A 136 14.43 21.86 -15.12
N THR A 137 14.86 22.73 -14.21
CA THR A 137 15.22 22.38 -12.84
C THR A 137 14.29 23.08 -11.85
N PHE A 138 13.66 22.30 -10.96
CA PHE A 138 12.90 22.83 -9.83
C PHE A 138 13.64 22.59 -8.52
N SER A 139 13.67 23.60 -7.64
CA SER A 139 14.35 23.52 -6.35
C SER A 139 13.32 23.40 -5.23
N TYR A 140 13.19 22.22 -4.66
CA TYR A 140 12.44 22.00 -3.43
C TYR A 140 13.29 22.46 -2.24
N ARG A 141 12.71 23.25 -1.34
CA ARG A 141 13.41 23.72 -0.13
C ARG A 141 12.46 23.74 1.05
N PHE A 142 12.79 22.97 2.08
CA PHE A 142 11.96 22.87 3.28
C PHE A 142 12.77 22.42 4.49
N ASP A 143 12.20 22.65 5.68
CA ASP A 143 12.74 22.17 6.94
C ASP A 143 12.28 20.75 7.21
N VAL A 144 13.19 19.87 7.63
CA VAL A 144 12.94 18.47 7.98
C VAL A 144 12.45 18.44 9.44
N LYS A 145 11.14 18.22 9.63
CA LYS A 145 10.46 18.36 10.93
C LYS A 145 10.28 17.05 11.70
N GLN A 146 10.65 15.93 11.10
CA GLN A 146 10.42 14.59 11.64
C GLN A 146 11.57 13.65 11.31
N SER A 147 11.76 12.61 12.13
CA SER A 147 12.66 11.49 11.85
C SER A 147 11.89 10.26 11.37
N GLY A 148 12.59 9.25 10.81
CA GLY A 148 12.02 7.97 10.44
C GLY A 148 12.35 7.50 9.02
N THR A 149 11.59 6.52 8.56
CA THR A 149 11.70 5.89 7.25
C THR A 149 10.55 6.33 6.36
N TYR A 150 10.89 6.91 5.21
CA TYR A 150 9.97 7.45 4.22
C TYR A 150 10.44 7.09 2.82
N TRP A 151 9.77 7.61 1.79
CA TRP A 151 10.16 7.39 0.41
C TRP A 151 9.76 8.57 -0.48
N TYR A 152 10.18 8.58 -1.72
CA TYR A 152 9.81 9.57 -2.71
C TYR A 152 9.50 8.90 -4.04
N HIS A 153 8.57 9.47 -4.80
CA HIS A 153 8.17 8.93 -6.09
C HIS A 153 7.61 10.02 -7.01
N SER A 154 7.40 9.68 -8.27
CA SER A 154 6.73 10.58 -9.20
C SER A 154 5.22 10.66 -8.90
N HIS A 155 4.67 11.85 -9.04
CA HIS A 155 3.22 12.08 -9.07
C HIS A 155 2.75 12.55 -10.46
N SER A 156 3.45 12.11 -11.52
CA SER A 156 3.18 12.46 -12.92
C SER A 156 2.95 11.21 -13.75
N GLY A 157 1.75 11.09 -14.34
CA GLY A 157 1.38 9.95 -15.17
C GLY A 157 1.58 8.62 -14.46
N PHE A 158 2.25 7.68 -15.14
CA PHE A 158 2.60 6.37 -14.56
C PHE A 158 4.12 6.22 -14.32
N GLN A 159 4.83 7.34 -14.10
CA GLN A 159 6.29 7.33 -13.93
C GLN A 159 6.74 6.57 -12.67
N GLU A 160 5.88 6.45 -11.65
CA GLU A 160 6.09 5.57 -10.49
C GLU A 160 6.24 4.11 -10.94
N GLN A 161 5.31 3.60 -11.76
CA GLN A 161 5.37 2.23 -12.28
C GLN A 161 6.60 2.01 -13.18
N THR A 162 7.08 3.05 -13.86
CA THR A 162 8.26 2.93 -14.73
C THR A 162 9.58 3.10 -13.99
N GLY A 163 9.56 3.32 -12.65
CA GLY A 163 10.76 3.23 -11.82
C GLY A 163 11.17 4.49 -11.07
N LEU A 164 10.40 5.59 -11.14
CA LEU A 164 10.74 6.81 -10.40
C LEU A 164 10.27 6.71 -8.94
N TYR A 165 11.04 6.03 -8.11
CA TYR A 165 10.86 5.91 -6.67
C TYR A 165 12.20 5.64 -5.96
N GLY A 166 12.31 6.08 -4.70
CA GLY A 166 13.49 5.89 -3.86
C GLY A 166 13.21 6.12 -2.38
N ALA A 167 14.07 5.66 -1.52
CA ALA A 167 13.93 5.76 -0.07
C ALA A 167 14.40 7.11 0.48
N ILE A 168 13.77 7.55 1.57
CA ILE A 168 14.21 8.66 2.41
C ILE A 168 14.41 8.14 3.83
N ILE A 169 15.59 8.38 4.39
CA ILE A 169 15.87 8.12 5.80
C ILE A 169 16.15 9.45 6.47
N VAL A 170 15.42 9.73 7.53
CA VAL A 170 15.65 10.92 8.34
C VAL A 170 16.18 10.49 9.69
N ASP A 171 17.45 10.78 9.94
CA ASP A 171 18.08 10.52 11.23
C ASP A 171 17.51 11.48 12.29
N PRO A 172 17.15 10.97 13.48
CA PRO A 172 16.56 11.79 14.52
C PRO A 172 17.57 12.79 15.09
N LYS A 173 17.05 13.90 15.62
CA LYS A 173 17.81 14.88 16.37
C LYS A 173 18.25 14.34 17.74
N GLU A 174 17.31 13.67 18.40
CA GLU A 174 17.55 13.04 19.70
C GLU A 174 17.95 11.56 19.49
N PRO A 175 18.64 10.94 20.46
CA PRO A 175 18.98 9.52 20.38
C PRO A 175 17.76 8.63 20.16
N GLU A 176 17.88 7.65 19.27
CA GLU A 176 16.81 6.68 19.03
C GLU A 176 16.55 5.81 20.29
N PRO A 177 15.28 5.43 20.52
CA PRO A 177 14.93 4.60 21.69
C PRO A 177 15.41 3.15 21.56
N TYR A 178 15.79 2.72 20.36
CA TYR A 178 16.17 1.33 20.05
C TYR A 178 17.60 1.25 19.55
N ALA A 179 18.43 0.42 20.19
CA ALA A 179 19.79 0.17 19.73
C ALA A 179 19.82 -0.93 18.67
N TYR A 180 20.65 -0.75 17.66
CA TYR A 180 20.93 -1.74 16.61
C TYR A 180 22.39 -1.64 16.16
N ASP A 181 22.91 -2.75 15.60
CA ASP A 181 24.28 -2.84 15.11
C ASP A 181 24.36 -2.58 13.61
N ARG A 182 23.26 -2.86 12.88
CA ARG A 182 23.13 -2.66 11.43
C ARG A 182 21.79 -2.05 11.06
N ASP A 183 21.80 -1.28 9.96
CA ASP A 183 20.64 -0.55 9.44
C ASP A 183 20.55 -0.80 7.92
N TYR A 184 19.49 -1.46 7.47
CA TYR A 184 19.29 -1.77 6.06
C TYR A 184 17.94 -1.25 5.57
N VAL A 185 17.97 -0.54 4.45
CA VAL A 185 16.75 -0.22 3.69
C VAL A 185 16.39 -1.41 2.82
N VAL A 186 15.15 -1.86 2.91
CA VAL A 186 14.59 -2.95 2.11
C VAL A 186 13.36 -2.44 1.38
N LEU A 187 13.58 -1.94 0.17
CA LEU A 187 12.54 -1.37 -0.68
C LEU A 187 11.98 -2.46 -1.60
N LEU A 188 10.66 -2.70 -1.51
CA LEU A 188 9.90 -3.59 -2.36
C LEU A 188 9.25 -2.80 -3.48
N SER A 189 9.22 -3.37 -4.68
CA SER A 189 8.55 -2.77 -5.83
C SER A 189 8.07 -3.82 -6.83
N ASP A 190 7.22 -3.41 -7.76
CA ASP A 190 6.73 -4.23 -8.86
C ASP A 190 7.18 -3.63 -10.19
N TRP A 191 7.61 -4.49 -11.09
CA TRP A 191 8.08 -4.13 -12.43
C TRP A 191 7.27 -4.86 -13.50
N THR A 192 6.93 -4.17 -14.57
CA THR A 192 6.39 -4.80 -15.78
C THR A 192 7.18 -4.34 -17.02
N ASP A 193 7.35 -5.26 -17.96
CA ASP A 193 7.92 -4.96 -19.28
C ASP A 193 6.90 -4.32 -20.23
N GLU A 194 5.65 -4.24 -19.81
CA GLU A 194 4.56 -3.66 -20.59
C GLU A 194 4.43 -2.15 -20.29
N ASP A 195 4.02 -1.37 -21.29
CA ASP A 195 3.71 0.05 -21.09
C ASP A 195 2.53 0.19 -20.10
N PRO A 196 2.68 0.97 -19.01
CA PRO A 196 1.61 1.15 -18.03
C PRO A 196 0.30 1.70 -18.61
N ASN A 197 0.36 2.47 -19.69
CA ASN A 197 -0.85 2.92 -20.40
C ASN A 197 -1.58 1.75 -21.06
N ASP A 198 -0.85 0.77 -21.60
CA ASP A 198 -1.44 -0.44 -22.16
C ASP A 198 -2.01 -1.33 -21.05
N VAL A 199 -1.33 -1.42 -19.90
CA VAL A 199 -1.84 -2.12 -18.72
C VAL A 199 -3.18 -1.50 -18.31
N TYR A 200 -3.24 -0.19 -18.10
CA TYR A 200 -4.47 0.51 -17.74
C TYR A 200 -5.56 0.33 -18.80
N ALA A 201 -5.24 0.45 -20.09
CA ALA A 201 -6.20 0.27 -21.17
C ALA A 201 -6.79 -1.14 -21.21
N LYS A 202 -6.02 -2.17 -20.87
CA LYS A 202 -6.50 -3.56 -20.75
C LYS A 202 -7.39 -3.74 -19.54
N LEU A 203 -7.01 -3.22 -18.37
CA LEU A 203 -7.84 -3.23 -17.16
C LEU A 203 -9.19 -2.53 -17.40
N LYS A 204 -9.22 -1.42 -18.15
CA LYS A 204 -10.46 -0.73 -18.56
C LYS A 204 -11.37 -1.58 -19.46
N LYS A 205 -10.84 -2.53 -20.18
CA LYS A 205 -11.60 -3.45 -21.05
C LYS A 205 -12.00 -4.72 -20.34
N LEU A 206 -11.14 -5.24 -19.48
CA LEU A 206 -11.29 -6.49 -18.75
C LEU A 206 -10.52 -6.39 -17.43
N SER A 207 -11.17 -6.06 -16.34
CA SER A 207 -10.53 -5.78 -15.04
C SER A 207 -9.67 -6.93 -14.52
N HIS A 208 -10.07 -8.17 -14.79
CA HIS A 208 -9.33 -9.37 -14.40
C HIS A 208 -8.34 -9.89 -15.47
N TYR A 209 -7.94 -9.06 -16.43
CA TYR A 209 -7.03 -9.45 -17.52
C TYR A 209 -5.70 -10.04 -17.02
N TYR A 210 -5.19 -9.50 -15.91
CA TYR A 210 -3.92 -9.92 -15.30
C TYR A 210 -4.08 -10.87 -14.10
N ASN A 211 -5.32 -11.31 -13.81
CA ASN A 211 -5.61 -12.25 -12.73
C ASN A 211 -5.85 -13.65 -13.30
N ASN A 212 -4.85 -14.54 -13.19
CA ASN A 212 -4.96 -15.93 -13.64
C ASN A 212 -5.49 -16.89 -12.53
N ASN A 213 -5.87 -16.35 -11.37
CA ASN A 213 -6.44 -17.13 -10.26
C ASN A 213 -7.96 -17.29 -10.34
N GLU A 214 -8.58 -16.89 -11.46
CA GLU A 214 -10.01 -17.05 -11.68
C GLU A 214 -10.49 -18.49 -11.49
N ARG A 215 -11.74 -18.63 -11.03
CA ARG A 215 -12.36 -19.94 -10.80
C ARG A 215 -12.51 -20.73 -12.10
N THR A 216 -12.03 -21.95 -12.08
CA THR A 216 -12.09 -22.88 -13.20
C THR A 216 -13.31 -23.81 -13.12
N HIS A 217 -13.57 -24.56 -14.21
CA HIS A 217 -14.54 -25.66 -14.20
C HIS A 217 -14.17 -26.75 -13.16
N GLY A 218 -12.86 -27.00 -12.97
CA GLY A 218 -12.39 -27.93 -11.94
C GLY A 218 -12.72 -27.46 -10.51
N ASP A 219 -12.71 -26.14 -10.25
CA ASP A 219 -13.15 -25.59 -8.97
C ASP A 219 -14.66 -25.79 -8.78
N LEU A 220 -15.46 -25.64 -9.84
CA LEU A 220 -16.90 -25.92 -9.79
C LEU A 220 -17.17 -27.36 -9.38
N MET A 221 -16.48 -28.33 -10.00
CA MET A 221 -16.67 -29.76 -9.68
C MET A 221 -16.29 -30.05 -8.23
N ARG A 222 -15.19 -29.51 -7.73
CA ARG A 222 -14.79 -29.64 -6.33
C ARG A 222 -15.78 -28.99 -5.36
N ASP A 223 -16.29 -27.79 -5.68
CA ASP A 223 -17.30 -27.13 -4.85
C ASP A 223 -18.59 -27.97 -4.79
N LEU A 224 -19.05 -28.55 -5.92
CA LEU A 224 -20.23 -29.41 -5.99
C LEU A 224 -20.03 -30.68 -5.15
N GLU A 225 -18.87 -31.31 -5.21
CA GLU A 225 -18.53 -32.51 -4.45
C GLU A 225 -18.46 -32.24 -2.94
N GLN A 226 -17.84 -31.10 -2.54
CA GLN A 226 -17.58 -30.77 -1.14
C GLN A 226 -18.76 -30.10 -0.43
N LYS A 227 -19.49 -29.22 -1.12
CA LYS A 227 -20.53 -28.36 -0.55
C LYS A 227 -21.95 -28.71 -0.99
N GLY A 228 -22.07 -29.52 -2.04
CA GLY A 228 -23.36 -29.87 -2.68
C GLY A 228 -23.88 -28.77 -3.61
N LEU A 229 -24.93 -29.11 -4.39
CA LEU A 229 -25.47 -28.27 -5.45
C LEU A 229 -26.04 -26.94 -4.92
N SER A 230 -26.87 -27.00 -3.89
CA SER A 230 -27.57 -25.80 -3.37
C SER A 230 -26.62 -24.74 -2.86
N THR A 231 -25.68 -25.13 -2.00
CA THR A 231 -24.67 -24.20 -1.44
C THR A 231 -23.80 -23.61 -2.52
N THR A 232 -23.26 -24.45 -3.41
CA THR A 232 -22.41 -24.00 -4.53
C THR A 232 -23.15 -23.04 -5.46
N TRP A 233 -24.44 -23.31 -5.76
CA TRP A 233 -25.24 -22.43 -6.60
C TRP A 233 -25.49 -21.08 -5.95
N ASN A 234 -25.88 -21.06 -4.67
CA ASN A 234 -26.15 -19.81 -3.94
C ASN A 234 -24.91 -18.93 -3.81
N GLU A 235 -23.76 -19.52 -3.45
CA GLU A 235 -22.50 -18.79 -3.40
C GLU A 235 -22.13 -18.19 -4.75
N ARG A 236 -22.17 -18.98 -5.83
CA ARG A 236 -21.82 -18.52 -7.17
C ARG A 236 -22.80 -17.48 -7.72
N LYS A 237 -24.09 -17.64 -7.43
CA LYS A 237 -25.12 -16.66 -7.79
C LYS A 237 -24.85 -15.30 -7.15
N MET A 238 -24.52 -15.28 -5.86
CA MET A 238 -24.22 -14.06 -5.12
C MET A 238 -23.01 -13.33 -5.73
N TRP A 239 -21.89 -14.03 -5.91
CA TRP A 239 -20.69 -13.44 -6.53
C TRP A 239 -20.96 -12.98 -7.97
N GLY A 240 -21.75 -13.73 -8.74
CA GLY A 240 -22.14 -13.35 -10.09
C GLY A 240 -23.04 -12.11 -10.13
N GLN A 241 -23.91 -11.92 -9.14
CA GLN A 241 -24.76 -10.73 -9.02
C GLN A 241 -23.93 -9.47 -8.74
N MET A 242 -22.88 -9.59 -7.91
CA MET A 242 -21.93 -8.53 -7.65
C MET A 242 -20.92 -8.32 -8.80
N ARG A 243 -20.91 -9.19 -9.82
CA ARG A 243 -19.91 -9.16 -10.92
C ARG A 243 -18.47 -9.24 -10.44
N MET A 244 -18.23 -9.99 -9.38
CA MET A 244 -16.95 -10.11 -8.68
C MET A 244 -16.51 -11.56 -8.59
N SER A 245 -15.20 -11.76 -8.42
CA SER A 245 -14.59 -13.06 -8.13
C SER A 245 -14.00 -13.07 -6.72
N GLN A 246 -14.21 -14.16 -5.98
CA GLN A 246 -13.61 -14.33 -4.64
C GLN A 246 -12.08 -14.27 -4.62
N ARG A 247 -11.43 -14.41 -5.78
CA ARG A 247 -9.97 -14.46 -5.94
C ARG A 247 -9.39 -13.20 -6.58
N ASP A 248 -10.20 -12.20 -6.81
CA ASP A 248 -9.77 -10.95 -7.40
C ASP A 248 -9.25 -9.99 -6.30
N LEU A 249 -8.09 -10.36 -5.74
CA LEU A 249 -7.45 -9.65 -4.63
C LEU A 249 -6.45 -8.60 -5.09
N SER A 250 -6.05 -8.64 -6.38
CA SER A 250 -5.09 -7.73 -6.98
C SER A 250 -5.35 -7.63 -8.48
N ASP A 251 -5.40 -6.40 -9.00
CA ASP A 251 -5.68 -6.14 -10.43
C ASP A 251 -4.56 -6.60 -11.34
N VAL A 252 -3.31 -6.44 -10.90
CA VAL A 252 -2.12 -6.88 -11.62
C VAL A 252 -1.31 -7.79 -10.71
N THR A 253 -0.93 -8.96 -11.23
CA THR A 253 -0.34 -10.03 -10.44
C THR A 253 1.04 -10.44 -10.95
N GLY A 254 1.73 -11.35 -10.26
CA GLY A 254 3.03 -11.89 -10.64
C GLY A 254 3.05 -12.66 -11.98
N PHE A 255 1.90 -12.84 -12.62
CA PHE A 255 1.85 -13.32 -14.00
C PHE A 255 2.33 -12.26 -15.01
N THR A 256 2.33 -10.99 -14.61
CA THR A 256 2.82 -9.86 -15.41
C THR A 256 3.93 -9.13 -14.68
N TYR A 257 3.80 -8.98 -13.35
CA TYR A 257 4.81 -8.32 -12.54
C TYR A 257 5.99 -9.23 -12.21
N THR A 258 7.18 -8.63 -12.26
CA THR A 258 8.38 -9.13 -11.57
C THR A 258 8.56 -8.32 -10.30
N TYR A 259 8.49 -8.96 -9.15
CA TYR A 259 8.65 -8.29 -7.87
C TYR A 259 10.12 -8.10 -7.54
N LEU A 260 10.49 -6.91 -7.11
CA LEU A 260 11.87 -6.53 -6.86
C LEU A 260 12.09 -6.22 -5.37
N MET A 261 13.26 -6.59 -4.85
CA MET A 261 13.76 -6.16 -3.55
C MET A 261 15.06 -5.39 -3.78
N ASN A 262 15.07 -4.09 -3.47
CA ASN A 262 16.19 -3.19 -3.76
C ASN A 262 16.65 -3.27 -5.22
N GLY A 263 15.71 -3.35 -6.17
CA GLY A 263 15.99 -3.43 -7.61
C GLY A 263 16.56 -4.79 -8.06
N LYS A 264 16.49 -5.83 -7.23
CA LYS A 264 16.89 -7.20 -7.58
C LYS A 264 15.66 -8.07 -7.79
N ASN A 265 15.62 -8.80 -8.91
CA ASN A 265 14.58 -9.79 -9.16
C ASN A 265 14.76 -11.02 -8.25
N PRO A 266 13.78 -11.93 -8.17
CA PRO A 266 13.87 -13.10 -7.28
C PRO A 266 15.02 -14.07 -7.61
N ALA A 267 15.51 -14.13 -8.84
CA ALA A 267 16.62 -14.98 -9.22
C ALA A 267 17.94 -14.47 -8.62
N ASP A 268 18.20 -13.17 -8.75
CA ASP A 268 19.39 -12.52 -8.20
C ASP A 268 19.33 -12.42 -6.67
N GLY A 269 18.21 -11.92 -6.13
CA GLY A 269 18.00 -11.69 -4.72
C GLY A 269 18.89 -10.60 -4.12
N TRP A 270 18.37 -9.85 -3.15
CA TRP A 270 19.17 -8.92 -2.36
C TRP A 270 19.91 -9.65 -1.23
N ILE A 271 21.08 -9.15 -0.79
CA ILE A 271 21.87 -9.76 0.29
C ILE A 271 22.21 -8.70 1.35
N GLY A 272 21.86 -9.01 2.60
CA GLY A 272 22.27 -8.28 3.80
C GLY A 272 23.20 -9.13 4.66
N LEU A 273 24.36 -8.58 5.04
CA LEU A 273 25.34 -9.28 5.87
C LEU A 273 25.11 -9.01 7.35
N PHE A 274 25.32 -10.02 8.20
CA PHE A 274 25.30 -9.87 9.66
C PHE A 274 26.35 -10.73 10.35
N LYS A 275 26.58 -10.49 11.64
CA LYS A 275 27.26 -11.40 12.55
C LYS A 275 26.25 -11.96 13.55
N PRO A 276 26.38 -13.22 13.98
CA PRO A 276 25.48 -13.80 14.98
C PRO A 276 25.32 -12.90 16.21
N LYS A 277 24.08 -12.73 16.68
CA LYS A 277 23.66 -11.87 17.80
C LYS A 277 23.70 -10.36 17.54
N GLU A 278 24.06 -9.89 16.34
CA GLU A 278 23.84 -8.49 15.97
C GLU A 278 22.33 -8.21 15.89
N LYS A 279 21.94 -7.06 16.38
CA LYS A 279 20.59 -6.49 16.17
C LYS A 279 20.58 -5.76 14.85
N ILE A 280 19.71 -6.18 13.95
CA ILE A 280 19.62 -5.63 12.61
C ILE A 280 18.29 -4.89 12.50
N ARG A 281 18.33 -3.59 12.16
CA ARG A 281 17.17 -2.84 11.75
C ARG A 281 16.96 -3.05 10.26
N LEU A 282 15.77 -3.52 9.90
CA LEU A 282 15.31 -3.60 8.52
C LEU A 282 14.21 -2.56 8.32
N ARG A 283 14.42 -1.62 7.40
CA ARG A 283 13.49 -0.57 7.05
C ARG A 283 12.74 -0.98 5.79
N PHE A 284 11.59 -1.60 5.97
CA PHE A 284 10.75 -2.04 4.87
C PHE A 284 9.94 -0.88 4.31
N ILE A 285 10.00 -0.70 3.00
CA ILE A 285 9.25 0.30 2.24
C ILE A 285 8.54 -0.43 1.11
N ASN A 286 7.23 -0.30 0.98
CA ASN A 286 6.51 -0.78 -0.17
C ASN A 286 6.31 0.36 -1.20
N ALA A 287 7.21 0.45 -2.15
CA ALA A 287 7.18 1.41 -3.25
C ALA A 287 6.61 0.80 -4.54
N SER A 288 5.74 -0.21 -4.41
CA SER A 288 5.04 -0.81 -5.55
C SER A 288 3.92 0.08 -6.05
N ALA A 289 3.63 0.03 -7.34
CA ALA A 289 2.50 0.74 -7.91
C ALA A 289 1.16 0.10 -7.52
N MET A 290 1.09 -1.26 -7.47
CA MET A 290 -0.17 -1.99 -7.28
C MET A 290 -0.11 -3.13 -6.26
N THR A 291 1.07 -3.50 -5.75
CA THR A 291 1.25 -4.78 -5.06
C THR A 291 1.28 -4.65 -3.54
N PHE A 292 0.38 -5.36 -2.86
CA PHE A 292 0.48 -5.67 -1.44
C PHE A 292 1.39 -6.88 -1.23
N PHE A 293 2.28 -6.81 -0.25
CA PHE A 293 3.14 -7.93 0.12
C PHE A 293 2.83 -8.48 1.50
N ASP A 294 2.84 -9.81 1.62
CA ASP A 294 2.89 -10.50 2.89
C ASP A 294 4.35 -10.91 3.14
N LEU A 295 4.98 -10.22 4.10
CA LEU A 295 6.40 -10.26 4.39
C LEU A 295 6.68 -11.13 5.61
N ARG A 296 7.62 -12.08 5.50
CA ARG A 296 8.11 -12.90 6.60
C ARG A 296 9.59 -13.25 6.45
N ILE A 297 10.21 -13.61 7.55
CA ILE A 297 11.58 -14.13 7.58
C ILE A 297 11.54 -15.49 8.32
N PRO A 298 11.35 -16.61 7.61
CA PRO A 298 11.25 -17.91 8.26
C PRO A 298 12.43 -18.21 9.17
N GLY A 299 12.14 -18.60 10.42
CA GLY A 299 13.13 -18.85 11.46
C GLY A 299 13.56 -17.64 12.27
N LEU A 300 13.12 -16.41 11.91
CA LEU A 300 13.35 -15.18 12.69
C LEU A 300 12.03 -14.48 13.01
N LYS A 301 11.89 -14.04 14.26
CA LYS A 301 10.82 -13.11 14.63
C LYS A 301 11.22 -11.70 14.23
N MET A 302 10.24 -10.91 13.83
CA MET A 302 10.38 -9.49 13.52
C MET A 302 9.76 -8.69 14.67
N THR A 303 10.53 -7.82 15.31
CA THR A 303 10.00 -6.89 16.31
C THR A 303 9.79 -5.54 15.64
N VAL A 304 8.53 -5.19 15.37
CA VAL A 304 8.13 -3.91 14.78
C VAL A 304 8.39 -2.81 15.79
N ILE A 305 9.12 -1.77 15.39
CA ILE A 305 9.52 -0.63 16.23
C ILE A 305 9.05 0.71 15.67
N ALA A 306 8.70 0.75 14.37
CA ALA A 306 8.10 1.95 13.77
C ALA A 306 7.13 1.55 12.65
N ALA A 307 6.10 2.35 12.44
CA ALA A 307 5.15 2.29 11.35
C ALA A 307 5.05 3.67 10.70
N ASP A 308 5.14 3.74 9.37
CA ASP A 308 5.12 4.98 8.58
C ASP A 308 6.10 6.06 9.15
N GLY A 309 7.31 5.62 9.51
CA GLY A 309 8.37 6.49 10.04
C GLY A 309 8.21 6.90 11.50
N GLN A 310 7.09 6.58 12.17
CA GLN A 310 6.86 6.93 13.57
C GLN A 310 7.06 5.75 14.49
N ASN A 311 7.78 5.97 15.59
CA ASN A 311 8.06 4.92 16.57
C ASN A 311 6.79 4.43 17.26
N VAL A 312 6.69 3.12 17.42
CA VAL A 312 5.60 2.43 18.12
C VAL A 312 6.15 1.58 19.27
N GLU A 313 5.30 1.19 20.22
CA GLU A 313 5.64 0.18 21.20
C GLU A 313 6.05 -1.12 20.47
N PRO A 314 7.14 -1.79 20.90
CA PRO A 314 7.65 -2.95 20.18
C PRO A 314 6.65 -4.10 20.13
N VAL A 315 6.36 -4.61 18.94
CA VAL A 315 5.46 -5.75 18.71
C VAL A 315 6.20 -6.84 17.95
N THR A 316 6.30 -8.03 18.52
CA THR A 316 6.99 -9.17 17.90
C THR A 316 6.00 -10.04 17.14
N VAL A 317 6.25 -10.24 15.83
CA VAL A 317 5.39 -10.96 14.90
C VAL A 317 6.19 -11.93 14.01
N ASP A 318 5.46 -12.81 13.32
CA ASP A 318 6.02 -13.71 12.31
C ASP A 318 5.88 -13.14 10.90
N GLU A 319 4.85 -12.32 10.67
CA GLU A 319 4.46 -11.87 9.34
C GLU A 319 3.81 -10.49 9.40
N ILE A 320 4.02 -9.70 8.36
CA ILE A 320 3.47 -8.35 8.20
C ILE A 320 2.84 -8.26 6.81
N ARG A 321 1.57 -7.86 6.72
CA ARG A 321 1.02 -7.36 5.47
C ARG A 321 1.46 -5.93 5.28
N LEU A 322 2.21 -5.68 4.23
CA LEU A 322 2.74 -4.37 3.87
C LEU A 322 1.95 -3.83 2.67
N GLY A 323 1.08 -2.87 2.94
CA GLY A 323 0.29 -2.20 1.90
C GLY A 323 1.16 -1.28 1.05
N VAL A 324 0.65 -0.93 -0.15
CA VAL A 324 1.34 0.05 -1.00
C VAL A 324 1.52 1.36 -0.24
N ALA A 325 2.69 1.94 -0.32
CA ALA A 325 3.13 3.16 0.34
C ALA A 325 3.33 3.08 1.86
N GLU A 326 3.05 1.96 2.53
CA GLU A 326 3.39 1.80 3.95
C GLU A 326 4.89 1.56 4.16
N THR A 327 5.37 1.98 5.34
CA THR A 327 6.71 1.63 5.82
C THR A 327 6.64 1.00 7.21
N TYR A 328 7.49 0.00 7.46
CA TYR A 328 7.68 -0.61 8.78
C TYR A 328 9.16 -0.80 9.05
N ASP A 329 9.61 -0.38 10.24
CA ASP A 329 10.94 -0.70 10.71
C ASP A 329 10.86 -1.83 11.72
N VAL A 330 11.67 -2.86 11.51
CA VAL A 330 11.72 -4.02 12.40
C VAL A 330 13.13 -4.28 12.89
N LEU A 331 13.23 -4.83 14.09
CA LEU A 331 14.46 -5.41 14.61
C LEU A 331 14.40 -6.93 14.46
N VAL A 332 15.48 -7.52 13.96
CA VAL A 332 15.73 -8.97 13.96
C VAL A 332 17.08 -9.26 14.61
N GLU A 333 17.20 -10.39 15.31
CA GLU A 333 18.41 -10.79 16.02
C GLU A 333 18.75 -12.25 15.69
N PRO A 334 19.44 -12.52 14.58
CA PRO A 334 19.87 -13.87 14.22
C PRO A 334 20.87 -14.39 15.26
N ALA A 335 20.52 -15.49 15.96
CA ALA A 335 21.34 -16.03 17.04
C ALA A 335 22.50 -16.90 16.56
N ASP A 336 22.38 -17.49 15.39
CA ASP A 336 23.29 -18.49 14.85
C ASP A 336 23.94 -18.06 13.52
N ASN A 337 24.79 -18.92 12.99
CA ASN A 337 25.54 -18.70 11.74
C ASN A 337 24.78 -19.29 10.52
N ALA A 338 23.45 -19.11 10.47
CA ALA A 338 22.60 -19.56 9.37
C ALA A 338 22.21 -18.41 8.44
N ALA A 339 21.81 -18.73 7.21
CA ALA A 339 21.23 -17.77 6.28
C ALA A 339 19.70 -17.82 6.35
N TYR A 340 19.06 -16.65 6.30
CA TYR A 340 17.60 -16.48 6.41
C TYR A 340 17.05 -15.78 5.16
N THR A 341 15.96 -16.29 4.62
CA THR A 341 15.28 -15.63 3.50
C THR A 341 14.34 -14.54 4.02
N ILE A 342 14.52 -13.31 3.55
CA ILE A 342 13.47 -12.29 3.59
C ILE A 342 12.54 -12.59 2.42
N PHE A 343 11.30 -12.96 2.71
CA PHE A 343 10.35 -13.44 1.72
C PHE A 343 9.10 -12.56 1.73
N ALA A 344 8.84 -11.88 0.60
CA ALA A 344 7.70 -11.01 0.40
C ALA A 344 6.85 -11.53 -0.76
N GLN A 345 5.79 -12.30 -0.45
CA GLN A 345 4.86 -12.81 -1.46
C GLN A 345 3.75 -11.79 -1.72
N ASP A 346 3.26 -11.72 -2.94
CA ASP A 346 2.11 -10.88 -3.26
C ASP A 346 0.80 -11.42 -2.65
N ILE A 347 -0.17 -10.54 -2.46
CA ILE A 347 -1.47 -10.90 -1.87
C ILE A 347 -2.21 -11.95 -2.70
N ALA A 348 -2.03 -11.96 -4.02
CA ALA A 348 -2.65 -12.92 -4.94
C ALA A 348 -1.95 -14.29 -4.97
N ARG A 349 -0.81 -14.44 -4.28
CA ARG A 349 -0.01 -15.69 -4.27
C ARG A 349 0.48 -16.10 -5.66
N SER A 350 0.84 -15.13 -6.48
CA SER A 350 1.27 -15.32 -7.87
C SER A 350 2.78 -15.14 -8.07
N GLY A 351 3.47 -14.56 -7.08
CA GLY A 351 4.92 -14.34 -7.12
C GLY A 351 5.45 -13.78 -5.80
N TYR A 352 6.74 -13.47 -5.78
CA TYR A 352 7.42 -12.95 -4.58
C TYR A 352 8.66 -12.12 -4.93
N ALA A 353 9.02 -11.19 -4.06
CA ALA A 353 10.36 -10.62 -3.96
C ALA A 353 11.14 -11.34 -2.86
N ARG A 354 12.47 -11.42 -2.96
CA ARG A 354 13.30 -12.03 -1.93
C ARG A 354 14.62 -11.34 -1.69
N GLY A 355 15.09 -11.46 -0.45
CA GLY A 355 16.46 -11.18 -0.04
C GLY A 355 17.00 -12.29 0.86
N THR A 356 18.26 -12.20 1.19
CA THR A 356 18.93 -13.13 2.10
C THR A 356 19.69 -12.34 3.16
N LEU A 357 19.37 -12.56 4.44
CA LEU A 357 20.27 -12.21 5.54
C LEU A 357 21.24 -13.35 5.76
N THR A 358 22.53 -13.06 5.75
CA THR A 358 23.55 -14.11 5.80
C THR A 358 24.83 -13.64 6.48
N PRO A 359 25.52 -14.53 7.23
CA PRO A 359 26.86 -14.24 7.75
C PRO A 359 27.94 -14.17 6.67
N HIS A 360 27.76 -14.90 5.55
CA HIS A 360 28.72 -14.99 4.44
C HIS A 360 28.04 -14.97 3.08
N LEU A 361 28.63 -14.28 2.11
CA LEU A 361 28.10 -14.14 0.75
C LEU A 361 27.87 -15.46 0.00
N SER A 362 28.61 -16.50 0.36
CA SER A 362 28.51 -17.83 -0.27
C SER A 362 27.35 -18.68 0.27
N MET A 363 26.70 -18.26 1.36
CA MET A 363 25.58 -19.01 1.95
C MET A 363 24.28 -18.66 1.24
N THR A 364 23.43 -19.65 1.09
CA THR A 364 22.08 -19.52 0.55
C THR A 364 21.05 -19.91 1.59
N ALA A 365 19.89 -19.28 1.56
CA ALA A 365 18.77 -19.63 2.41
C ALA A 365 17.69 -20.37 1.60
N HIS A 366 16.94 -21.24 2.28
CA HIS A 366 15.78 -21.91 1.68
C HIS A 366 14.72 -20.88 1.29
N ILE A 367 14.23 -20.95 0.05
CA ILE A 367 13.15 -20.10 -0.43
C ILE A 367 11.82 -20.79 -0.10
N PRO A 368 10.93 -20.18 0.71
CA PRO A 368 9.64 -20.76 1.02
C PRO A 368 8.76 -20.91 -0.23
N SER A 369 7.86 -21.89 -0.22
CA SER A 369 6.77 -21.92 -1.19
C SER A 369 5.78 -20.78 -0.94
N LEU A 370 5.09 -20.35 -1.99
CA LEU A 370 3.94 -19.47 -1.85
C LEU A 370 2.86 -20.13 -0.98
N ASP A 371 2.17 -19.34 -0.20
CA ASP A 371 0.98 -19.79 0.53
C ASP A 371 -0.14 -20.12 -0.45
N LYS A 372 -1.19 -20.79 0.03
CA LYS A 372 -2.36 -21.08 -0.79
C LYS A 372 -3.09 -19.80 -1.20
N VAL A 373 -3.59 -19.77 -2.42
CA VAL A 373 -4.47 -18.70 -2.90
C VAL A 373 -5.68 -18.60 -1.97
N ALA A 374 -5.91 -17.40 -1.46
CA ALA A 374 -7.01 -17.13 -0.56
C ALA A 374 -8.28 -16.76 -1.34
N ASN A 375 -9.42 -16.98 -0.69
CA ASN A 375 -10.72 -16.54 -1.17
C ASN A 375 -11.31 -15.52 -0.19
N LEU A 376 -11.94 -14.47 -0.73
CA LEU A 376 -12.79 -13.58 0.05
C LEU A 376 -13.98 -14.38 0.63
N GLU A 377 -14.35 -14.06 1.85
CA GLU A 377 -15.52 -14.61 2.55
C GLU A 377 -16.65 -13.56 2.58
N HIS A 378 -17.88 -13.96 2.94
CA HIS A 378 -19.00 -13.02 3.07
C HIS A 378 -18.73 -11.88 4.05
N ARG A 379 -18.05 -12.18 5.16
CA ARG A 379 -17.66 -11.16 6.14
C ARG A 379 -16.72 -10.09 5.56
N ASP A 380 -15.97 -10.44 4.50
CA ASP A 380 -15.06 -9.49 3.84
C ASP A 380 -15.82 -8.52 2.93
N MET A 381 -17.12 -8.72 2.75
CA MET A 381 -17.97 -7.88 1.92
C MET A 381 -18.86 -6.92 2.74
N GLY A 382 -18.73 -6.91 4.08
CA GLY A 382 -19.55 -6.07 4.95
C GLY A 382 -21.05 -6.35 4.85
N MET A 383 -21.40 -7.61 4.56
CA MET A 383 -22.79 -8.05 4.47
C MET A 383 -23.29 -8.50 5.83
N SER A 384 -24.53 -8.11 6.19
CA SER A 384 -25.18 -8.57 7.40
C SER A 384 -25.50 -10.07 7.30
N MET A 385 -25.17 -10.83 8.35
CA MET A 385 -25.45 -12.28 8.42
C MET A 385 -26.95 -12.61 8.52
N HIS A 386 -27.81 -11.59 8.66
CA HIS A 386 -29.25 -11.80 8.92
C HIS A 386 -30.12 -12.00 7.69
N HIS A 387 -29.64 -11.79 6.47
CA HIS A 387 -30.47 -11.86 5.26
C HIS A 387 -30.62 -13.26 4.62
N HIS A 388 -30.08 -14.32 5.20
CA HIS A 388 -30.14 -15.67 4.57
C HIS A 388 -31.08 -16.68 5.22
N MET A 389 -31.95 -16.29 6.18
CA MET A 389 -32.91 -17.24 6.81
C MET A 389 -34.38 -16.96 6.51
N ASP A 390 -34.72 -16.04 5.59
CA ASP A 390 -36.14 -15.81 5.27
C ASP A 390 -36.44 -16.04 3.79
N HIS A 391 -36.54 -17.30 3.43
CA HIS A 391 -37.32 -17.75 2.26
C HIS A 391 -38.23 -18.94 2.62
N GLY A 392 -39.44 -18.57 3.03
CA GLY A 392 -40.64 -19.29 2.65
C GLY A 392 -40.83 -20.72 3.16
N MET A 393 -41.37 -20.85 4.35
CA MET A 393 -42.31 -21.95 4.60
C MET A 393 -43.70 -21.37 4.89
N PRO A 394 -44.79 -21.91 4.32
CA PRO A 394 -46.13 -21.41 4.59
C PRO A 394 -46.56 -21.77 6.00
N ASP A 395 -47.23 -20.81 6.58
CA ASP A 395 -47.89 -20.82 7.87
C ASP A 395 -48.72 -22.12 8.07
N ALA A 396 -48.30 -22.93 9.02
CA ALA A 396 -49.15 -23.98 9.59
C ALA A 396 -49.26 -23.70 11.09
N GLY A 397 -50.38 -23.08 11.44
CA GLY A 397 -50.71 -22.75 12.81
C GLY A 397 -50.69 -23.95 13.73
N HIS A 398 -49.99 -23.81 14.84
CA HIS A 398 -50.26 -24.53 16.08
C HIS A 398 -49.99 -23.67 17.31
N SER A 399 -51.07 -23.61 18.09
CA SER A 399 -51.27 -23.01 19.38
C SER A 399 -50.22 -23.38 20.44
N GLN A 400 -49.87 -22.38 21.27
CA GLN A 400 -49.09 -22.48 22.51
C GLN A 400 -49.73 -23.43 23.52
N PRO A 401 -48.94 -24.01 24.41
CA PRO A 401 -49.32 -24.03 25.84
C PRO A 401 -48.29 -23.34 26.73
N ASN A 402 -48.83 -22.56 27.64
CA ASN A 402 -48.20 -21.99 28.85
C ASN A 402 -47.59 -23.07 29.73
N MET A 403 -46.41 -22.81 30.27
CA MET A 403 -46.01 -23.36 31.59
C MET A 403 -44.94 -22.47 32.29
N PRO A 404 -44.83 -22.54 33.60
CA PRO A 404 -44.51 -21.37 34.42
C PRO A 404 -43.07 -21.26 34.91
N ALA A 405 -42.77 -20.08 35.50
CA ALA A 405 -41.52 -19.68 36.15
C ALA A 405 -41.15 -20.54 37.38
N THR A 406 -39.88 -20.38 37.72
CA THR A 406 -39.12 -20.68 38.94
C THR A 406 -38.33 -21.99 38.99
N MET A 407 -37.00 -21.81 39.07
CA MET A 407 -36.15 -22.33 40.16
C MET A 407 -34.75 -21.70 40.15
N ASP A 408 -34.46 -21.14 41.29
CA ASP A 408 -33.20 -20.65 41.80
C ASP A 408 -32.22 -21.80 42.11
N HIS A 409 -30.94 -21.71 41.68
CA HIS A 409 -29.86 -22.43 42.34
C HIS A 409 -28.56 -21.61 42.29
N SER A 410 -28.28 -21.00 43.46
CA SER A 410 -27.00 -20.49 43.88
C SER A 410 -25.91 -21.57 44.01
N GLN A 411 -24.66 -21.12 43.81
CA GLN A 411 -23.38 -21.66 44.31
C GLN A 411 -22.74 -22.82 43.53
N HIS A 412 -21.62 -22.49 42.83
CA HIS A 412 -20.31 -23.07 43.17
C HIS A 412 -19.17 -22.29 42.48
N ASN A 413 -18.27 -21.75 43.29
CA ASN A 413 -16.98 -21.20 42.90
C ASN A 413 -16.00 -22.30 42.49
N MET A 414 -15.32 -22.15 41.35
CA MET A 414 -13.97 -22.67 41.09
C MET A 414 -13.24 -21.74 40.09
N PRO A 415 -11.96 -21.40 40.30
CA PRO A 415 -11.21 -20.56 39.41
C PRO A 415 -10.61 -21.42 38.29
N GLY A 416 -11.12 -21.28 37.11
CA GLY A 416 -10.62 -21.89 35.89
C GLY A 416 -9.98 -20.84 34.99
N ALA A 417 -8.83 -21.18 34.38
CA ALA A 417 -8.05 -20.36 33.47
C ALA A 417 -8.93 -19.71 32.39
N MET A 418 -8.82 -18.38 32.26
CA MET A 418 -9.54 -17.64 31.21
C MET A 418 -8.96 -18.00 29.83
N ASP A 419 -9.79 -18.62 29.00
CA ASP A 419 -9.55 -18.78 27.59
C ASP A 419 -9.79 -17.44 26.88
N HIS A 420 -8.70 -16.82 26.38
CA HIS A 420 -8.74 -15.52 25.71
C HIS A 420 -9.21 -15.58 24.24
N SER A 421 -9.71 -16.71 23.76
CA SER A 421 -10.02 -16.93 22.34
C SER A 421 -11.45 -16.54 21.91
N GLN A 422 -12.32 -16.07 22.79
CA GLN A 422 -13.75 -15.83 22.49
C GLN A 422 -14.24 -14.38 22.54
N TYR A 423 -13.38 -13.38 22.78
CA TYR A 423 -13.82 -11.98 22.78
C TYR A 423 -13.58 -11.31 21.44
N THR A 424 -14.64 -10.75 20.86
CA THR A 424 -14.52 -9.88 19.68
C THR A 424 -13.87 -8.57 20.08
N MET A 425 -13.25 -7.86 19.14
CA MET A 425 -12.66 -6.54 19.37
C MET A 425 -13.67 -5.55 19.95
N THR A 426 -14.93 -5.63 19.54
CA THR A 426 -16.04 -4.85 20.09
C THR A 426 -16.20 -5.06 21.59
N ASP A 427 -15.99 -6.28 22.08
CA ASP A 427 -16.08 -6.60 23.51
C ASP A 427 -14.84 -6.12 24.28
N ARG A 428 -13.65 -6.17 23.68
CA ARG A 428 -12.42 -5.59 24.24
C ARG A 428 -12.53 -4.07 24.33
N ILE A 429 -13.01 -3.41 23.29
CA ILE A 429 -13.23 -1.95 23.28
C ILE A 429 -14.22 -1.55 24.38
N LYS A 430 -15.32 -2.26 24.56
CA LYS A 430 -16.30 -2.01 25.63
C LYS A 430 -15.74 -2.23 27.04
N GLN A 431 -14.77 -3.13 27.21
CA GLN A 431 -14.12 -3.38 28.51
C GLN A 431 -12.98 -2.41 28.85
N MET A 432 -12.28 -1.87 27.83
CA MET A 432 -11.12 -0.99 28.03
C MET A 432 -11.49 0.48 28.27
N ALA A 433 -12.71 0.91 27.91
CA ALA A 433 -13.12 2.31 28.00
C ALA A 433 -14.61 2.45 28.36
N PRO A 434 -14.98 2.48 29.64
CA PRO A 434 -16.39 2.59 30.06
C PRO A 434 -17.09 3.91 29.70
N ASN A 435 -16.40 4.89 29.12
CA ASN A 435 -16.95 6.21 28.77
C ASN A 435 -16.52 6.74 27.39
N SER A 436 -16.08 5.89 26.46
CA SER A 436 -15.57 6.40 25.17
C SER A 436 -16.61 6.27 24.06
N SER A 437 -17.08 7.38 23.57
CA SER A 437 -17.74 7.59 22.26
C SER A 437 -16.77 7.40 21.09
N ASP A 438 -15.89 6.39 21.11
CA ASP A 438 -14.60 6.44 20.43
C ASP A 438 -14.59 5.91 19.02
N PHE A 439 -15.65 5.26 18.59
CA PHE A 439 -15.87 4.92 17.19
C PHE A 439 -17.22 5.48 16.78
N SER A 440 -17.31 6.02 15.58
CA SER A 440 -18.61 6.32 15.02
C SER A 440 -19.42 5.02 14.96
N THR A 441 -20.42 4.90 15.84
CA THR A 441 -21.34 3.75 15.91
C THR A 441 -22.61 3.98 15.11
N GLY A 442 -22.71 5.13 14.41
CA GLY A 442 -23.86 5.47 13.59
C GLY A 442 -24.03 4.53 12.42
N PRO A 443 -25.28 4.36 11.92
CA PRO A 443 -25.51 3.63 10.69
C PRO A 443 -24.75 4.31 9.53
N VAL A 444 -24.22 3.48 8.62
CA VAL A 444 -23.60 3.98 7.39
C VAL A 444 -24.70 4.54 6.49
N ASN A 445 -24.47 5.72 5.94
CA ASN A 445 -25.44 6.40 5.08
C ASN A 445 -24.86 6.53 3.67
N HIS A 446 -25.41 5.77 2.72
CA HIS A 446 -25.04 5.87 1.32
C HIS A 446 -25.73 7.04 0.64
N ALA A 447 -24.95 7.93 0.03
CA ALA A 447 -25.47 9.05 -0.73
C ALA A 447 -26.10 8.60 -2.05
N ALA A 448 -27.00 9.40 -2.62
CA ALA A 448 -27.64 9.09 -3.92
C ALA A 448 -26.62 8.87 -5.06
N THR A 449 -25.44 9.48 -4.98
CA THR A 449 -24.34 9.32 -5.93
C THR A 449 -23.66 7.92 -5.86
N GLU A 450 -23.89 7.15 -4.81
CA GLU A 450 -23.32 5.81 -4.62
C GLU A 450 -24.21 4.71 -5.21
N TYR A 451 -25.42 5.07 -5.65
CA TYR A 451 -26.32 4.13 -6.32
C TYR A 451 -26.22 4.28 -7.84
N GLY A 452 -26.07 3.16 -8.54
CA GLY A 452 -26.07 3.13 -10.00
C GLY A 452 -25.07 2.16 -10.62
N PRO A 453 -24.95 2.15 -11.95
CA PRO A 453 -24.14 1.15 -12.66
C PRO A 453 -22.62 1.35 -12.51
N HIS A 454 -22.17 2.36 -11.82
CA HIS A 454 -20.76 2.69 -11.54
C HIS A 454 -20.29 2.19 -10.19
N VAL A 455 -21.19 1.62 -9.38
CA VAL A 455 -20.90 1.01 -8.07
C VAL A 455 -21.46 -0.39 -8.07
N ASP A 456 -20.63 -1.39 -7.77
CA ASP A 456 -21.03 -2.81 -7.79
C ASP A 456 -21.49 -3.30 -6.43
N MET A 457 -21.05 -2.68 -5.34
CA MET A 457 -21.31 -3.11 -3.98
C MET A 457 -21.51 -1.90 -3.05
N LEU A 458 -22.35 -2.09 -2.06
CA LEU A 458 -22.49 -1.21 -0.89
C LEU A 458 -22.38 -2.09 0.35
N SER A 459 -21.54 -1.69 1.29
CA SER A 459 -21.36 -2.43 2.54
C SER A 459 -22.48 -2.06 3.51
N GLU A 460 -23.38 -3.02 3.78
CA GLU A 460 -24.56 -2.79 4.64
C GLU A 460 -24.20 -2.74 6.13
N ASP A 461 -23.16 -3.50 6.53
CA ASP A 461 -22.71 -3.61 7.92
C ASP A 461 -21.16 -3.63 8.01
N PRO A 462 -20.49 -2.56 7.62
CA PRO A 462 -19.03 -2.49 7.65
C PRO A 462 -18.53 -2.46 9.09
N GLN A 463 -17.72 -3.43 9.46
CA GLN A 463 -17.15 -3.56 10.79
C GLN A 463 -15.75 -2.95 10.87
N TYR A 464 -15.38 -2.43 12.05
CA TYR A 464 -14.00 -2.12 12.37
C TYR A 464 -13.22 -3.44 12.51
N ARG A 465 -12.20 -3.63 11.67
CA ARG A 465 -11.41 -4.87 11.61
C ARG A 465 -9.94 -4.61 11.91
N LEU A 466 -9.69 -3.83 12.92
CA LEU A 466 -8.33 -3.42 13.28
C LEU A 466 -7.47 -4.57 13.80
N ASP A 467 -8.09 -5.63 14.33
CA ASP A 467 -7.47 -6.87 14.80
C ASP A 467 -7.45 -8.00 13.76
N ASP A 468 -7.98 -7.75 12.55
CA ASP A 468 -8.01 -8.73 11.47
C ASP A 468 -6.76 -8.56 10.57
N PRO A 469 -5.90 -9.59 10.43
CA PRO A 469 -4.74 -9.51 9.54
C PRO A 469 -5.11 -9.50 8.04
N GLY A 470 -6.37 -9.74 7.72
CA GLY A 470 -6.90 -9.74 6.36
C GLY A 470 -6.90 -11.10 5.67
N VAL A 471 -7.49 -11.08 4.49
CA VAL A 471 -7.68 -12.29 3.64
C VAL A 471 -6.35 -12.98 3.37
N GLY A 472 -6.32 -14.31 3.58
CA GLY A 472 -5.14 -15.16 3.34
C GLY A 472 -4.12 -15.18 4.47
N LEU A 473 -4.31 -14.38 5.55
CA LEU A 473 -3.43 -14.37 6.72
C LEU A 473 -4.12 -14.91 7.97
N ARG A 474 -5.43 -15.01 7.99
CA ARG A 474 -6.21 -15.57 9.09
C ARG A 474 -5.90 -17.06 9.25
N ASN A 475 -5.68 -17.49 10.48
CA ASN A 475 -5.47 -18.91 10.82
C ASN A 475 -4.35 -19.62 10.03
N ASN A 476 -3.33 -18.88 9.60
CA ASN A 476 -2.20 -19.40 8.85
C ASN A 476 -1.09 -20.00 9.74
N GLY A 477 -1.30 -20.06 11.05
CA GLY A 477 -0.34 -20.57 12.03
C GLY A 477 0.79 -19.59 12.39
N ARG A 478 0.73 -18.35 11.89
CA ARG A 478 1.71 -17.27 12.16
C ARG A 478 1.04 -16.13 12.92
N ARG A 479 1.81 -15.47 13.81
CA ARG A 479 1.36 -14.20 14.37
C ARG A 479 1.58 -13.10 13.34
N VAL A 480 0.51 -12.54 12.82
CA VAL A 480 0.53 -11.45 11.85
C VAL A 480 0.30 -10.13 12.56
N LEU A 481 1.02 -9.08 12.14
CA LEU A 481 0.79 -7.71 12.62
C LEU A 481 -0.60 -7.23 12.20
N THR A 482 -1.30 -6.60 13.12
CA THR A 482 -2.58 -5.93 12.88
C THR A 482 -2.52 -4.47 13.34
N TYR A 483 -3.44 -3.63 12.89
CA TYR A 483 -3.49 -2.24 13.35
C TYR A 483 -3.82 -2.12 14.84
N ALA A 484 -4.56 -3.07 15.40
CA ALA A 484 -4.83 -3.13 16.85
C ALA A 484 -3.58 -3.40 17.70
N ASP A 485 -2.51 -3.93 17.09
CA ASP A 485 -1.23 -4.14 17.79
C ASP A 485 -0.41 -2.84 17.89
N LEU A 486 -0.71 -1.83 17.07
CA LEU A 486 0.10 -0.61 16.97
C LEU A 486 -0.29 0.39 18.05
N ARG A 487 0.69 0.83 18.84
CA ARG A 487 0.57 1.90 19.83
C ARG A 487 1.72 2.88 19.66
N SER A 488 1.43 4.18 19.64
CA SER A 488 2.46 5.21 19.63
C SER A 488 3.32 5.15 20.90
N LEU A 489 4.61 5.42 20.81
CA LEU A 489 5.46 5.63 22.00
C LEU A 489 5.09 6.91 22.76
N HIS A 490 4.44 7.84 22.10
CA HIS A 490 4.07 9.13 22.69
C HIS A 490 2.57 9.19 22.92
N THR A 491 2.19 9.69 24.08
CA THR A 491 0.78 9.85 24.41
C THR A 491 0.13 10.91 23.53
N THR A 492 -1.06 10.60 23.04
CA THR A 492 -1.99 11.55 22.39
C THR A 492 -3.01 12.12 23.37
N ARG A 493 -2.86 11.82 24.66
CA ARG A 493 -3.69 12.38 25.74
C ARG A 493 -3.58 13.91 25.73
N GLY A 494 -4.74 14.58 25.71
CA GLY A 494 -4.81 16.05 25.64
C GLY A 494 -4.85 16.62 24.22
N HIS A 495 -4.76 15.79 23.18
CA HIS A 495 -5.19 16.23 21.86
C HIS A 495 -6.69 16.55 21.90
N PRO A 496 -7.16 17.62 21.23
CA PRO A 496 -8.57 17.96 21.22
C PRO A 496 -9.40 16.86 20.56
N ASP A 497 -10.65 16.73 20.98
CA ASP A 497 -11.63 15.89 20.27
C ASP A 497 -11.89 16.46 18.88
N PRO A 498 -12.33 15.64 17.92
CA PRO A 498 -12.69 16.10 16.58
C PRO A 498 -13.81 17.13 16.60
N ASP A 499 -13.65 18.24 15.89
CA ASP A 499 -14.67 19.28 15.73
C ASP A 499 -15.86 18.80 14.88
N ARG A 500 -15.58 17.89 13.94
CA ARG A 500 -16.57 17.24 13.06
C ARG A 500 -16.06 15.96 12.46
N GLU A 501 -16.98 15.14 11.97
CA GLU A 501 -16.71 13.91 11.27
C GLU A 501 -16.97 14.04 9.77
N ILE A 502 -16.19 13.35 8.97
CA ILE A 502 -16.36 13.23 7.52
C ILE A 502 -16.37 11.75 7.18
N GLU A 503 -17.46 11.24 6.61
CA GLU A 503 -17.54 9.88 6.10
C GLU A 503 -17.23 9.87 4.59
N LEU A 504 -16.34 9.00 4.18
CA LEU A 504 -15.87 8.82 2.81
C LEU A 504 -16.02 7.36 2.40
N HIS A 505 -16.82 7.12 1.39
CA HIS A 505 -17.08 5.80 0.83
C HIS A 505 -16.13 5.51 -0.33
N LEU A 506 -15.35 4.44 -0.22
CA LEU A 506 -14.49 3.95 -1.29
C LEU A 506 -15.34 3.05 -2.18
N THR A 507 -15.65 3.54 -3.38
CA THR A 507 -16.63 2.92 -4.27
C THR A 507 -16.00 2.52 -5.60
N GLY A 508 -16.57 1.53 -6.27
CA GLY A 508 -16.04 1.08 -7.55
C GLY A 508 -16.95 0.17 -8.34
N ASN A 509 -16.62 0.01 -9.62
CA ASN A 509 -17.18 -1.00 -10.50
C ASN A 509 -16.06 -1.82 -11.11
N MET A 510 -15.92 -3.07 -10.65
CA MET A 510 -14.88 -3.99 -11.10
C MET A 510 -15.01 -4.30 -12.60
N GLY A 511 -16.21 -4.57 -13.09
CA GLY A 511 -16.42 -4.94 -14.49
C GLY A 511 -16.07 -3.85 -15.51
N ARG A 512 -16.07 -2.57 -15.09
CA ARG A 512 -15.70 -1.40 -15.90
C ARG A 512 -14.38 -0.77 -15.47
N TYR A 513 -13.78 -1.29 -14.43
CA TYR A 513 -12.57 -0.75 -13.82
C TYR A 513 -12.71 0.75 -13.52
N MET A 514 -13.71 1.08 -12.72
CA MET A 514 -14.04 2.45 -12.31
C MET A 514 -13.89 2.56 -10.80
N TRP A 515 -13.15 3.55 -10.36
CA TRP A 515 -12.88 3.81 -8.96
C TRP A 515 -13.30 5.21 -8.61
N SER A 516 -13.84 5.41 -7.40
CA SER A 516 -14.34 6.71 -6.96
C SER A 516 -14.38 6.82 -5.44
N ILE A 517 -14.64 8.00 -4.93
CA ILE A 517 -15.00 8.25 -3.53
C ILE A 517 -16.44 8.79 -3.55
N ASN A 518 -17.31 8.31 -2.66
CA ASN A 518 -18.73 8.69 -2.59
C ASN A 518 -19.44 8.59 -3.96
N GLY A 519 -19.11 7.57 -4.77
CA GLY A 519 -19.67 7.38 -6.11
C GLY A 519 -19.25 8.40 -7.17
N VAL A 520 -18.37 9.36 -6.84
CA VAL A 520 -17.93 10.43 -7.75
C VAL A 520 -16.44 10.26 -8.05
N LYS A 521 -16.06 10.16 -9.32
CA LYS A 521 -14.66 10.11 -9.74
C LYS A 521 -13.99 11.48 -9.58
N HIS A 522 -12.67 11.49 -9.46
CA HIS A 522 -11.88 12.71 -9.25
C HIS A 522 -12.21 13.86 -10.22
N ALA A 523 -12.30 13.57 -11.51
CA ALA A 523 -12.53 14.60 -12.53
C ALA A 523 -13.87 15.36 -12.39
N ASP A 524 -14.85 14.77 -11.70
CA ASP A 524 -16.19 15.35 -11.51
C ASP A 524 -16.42 15.78 -10.04
N ALA A 525 -15.40 15.64 -9.18
CA ALA A 525 -15.53 15.86 -7.74
C ALA A 525 -15.16 17.29 -7.34
N GLU A 526 -15.97 17.86 -6.44
CA GLU A 526 -15.59 19.10 -5.76
C GLU A 526 -14.48 18.85 -4.73
N PRO A 527 -13.58 19.80 -4.52
CA PRO A 527 -12.56 19.72 -3.48
C PRO A 527 -13.16 19.63 -2.08
N LEU A 528 -12.54 18.83 -1.22
CA LEU A 528 -12.82 18.86 0.22
C LEU A 528 -12.24 20.15 0.82
N ARG A 529 -13.07 20.93 1.51
CA ARG A 529 -12.65 22.19 2.13
C ARG A 529 -12.55 22.02 3.64
N TRP A 530 -11.34 22.24 4.14
CA TRP A 530 -11.03 22.14 5.57
C TRP A 530 -10.54 23.48 6.09
N LYS A 531 -10.78 23.74 7.37
CA LYS A 531 -10.33 24.97 8.02
C LYS A 531 -9.00 24.73 8.73
N LEU A 532 -8.07 25.65 8.56
CA LEU A 532 -6.81 25.61 9.31
C LEU A 532 -7.09 25.64 10.81
N GLY A 533 -6.48 24.72 11.55
CA GLY A 533 -6.63 24.57 13.00
C GLY A 533 -7.79 23.67 13.43
N GLU A 534 -8.71 23.23 12.53
CA GLU A 534 -9.72 22.25 12.92
C GLU A 534 -9.12 20.85 13.14
N ARG A 535 -9.81 20.06 13.94
CA ARG A 535 -9.53 18.64 14.10
C ARG A 535 -10.66 17.81 13.53
N LEU A 536 -10.33 16.95 12.60
CA LEU A 536 -11.30 16.12 11.88
C LEU A 536 -11.23 14.67 12.35
N ARG A 537 -12.38 13.98 12.38
CA ARG A 537 -12.44 12.52 12.30
C ARG A 537 -12.82 12.14 10.87
N ILE A 538 -11.99 11.33 10.23
CA ILE A 538 -12.27 10.76 8.92
C ILE A 538 -12.70 9.30 9.14
N ASN A 539 -13.87 8.96 8.64
CA ASN A 539 -14.39 7.60 8.62
C ASN A 539 -14.38 7.09 7.19
N PHE A 540 -13.58 6.09 6.89
CA PHE A 540 -13.69 5.37 5.63
C PHE A 540 -14.62 4.18 5.76
N VAL A 541 -15.46 4.01 4.73
CA VAL A 541 -16.23 2.79 4.46
C VAL A 541 -15.76 2.23 3.13
N ASN A 542 -15.33 0.99 3.09
CA ASN A 542 -14.90 0.36 1.85
C ASN A 542 -16.04 -0.45 1.23
N ASP A 543 -16.68 0.13 0.23
CA ASP A 543 -17.75 -0.46 -0.57
C ASP A 543 -17.19 -1.23 -1.78
N THR A 544 -16.02 -1.85 -1.62
CA THR A 544 -15.39 -2.66 -2.66
C THR A 544 -14.80 -3.94 -2.06
N MET A 545 -14.45 -4.88 -2.91
CA MET A 545 -13.80 -6.12 -2.52
C MET A 545 -12.27 -6.03 -2.42
N MET A 546 -11.68 -4.87 -2.65
CA MET A 546 -10.23 -4.69 -2.65
C MET A 546 -9.74 -3.88 -1.45
N ASN A 547 -8.50 -4.11 -1.04
CA ASN A 547 -7.83 -3.24 -0.08
C ASN A 547 -7.48 -1.91 -0.74
N HIS A 548 -7.73 -0.80 -0.05
CA HIS A 548 -7.34 0.52 -0.53
C HIS A 548 -6.38 1.19 0.45
N PRO A 549 -5.12 1.44 0.05
CA PRO A 549 -4.17 2.24 0.82
C PRO A 549 -4.51 3.72 0.62
N MET A 550 -5.12 4.34 1.63
CA MET A 550 -5.52 5.74 1.57
C MET A 550 -4.43 6.64 2.13
N HIS A 551 -3.97 7.59 1.32
CA HIS A 551 -2.90 8.53 1.64
C HIS A 551 -3.38 9.97 1.59
N LEU A 552 -3.15 10.71 2.66
CA LEU A 552 -3.38 12.15 2.78
C LEU A 552 -2.04 12.86 2.78
N HIS A 553 -1.84 13.78 1.84
CA HIS A 553 -0.64 14.60 1.76
C HIS A 553 -0.61 15.69 2.83
N GLY A 554 0.57 16.07 3.28
CA GLY A 554 0.87 17.22 4.13
C GLY A 554 0.44 17.11 5.58
N MET A 555 -0.55 16.29 5.89
CA MET A 555 -1.09 16.09 7.23
C MET A 555 -1.05 14.61 7.61
N TRP A 556 -1.02 14.34 8.92
CA TRP A 556 -0.90 12.97 9.42
C TRP A 556 -2.19 12.45 10.02
N SER A 557 -2.40 11.14 9.89
CA SER A 557 -3.55 10.41 10.40
C SER A 557 -3.21 9.78 11.74
N ASP A 558 -3.85 10.21 12.82
CA ASP A 558 -3.78 9.55 14.13
C ASP A 558 -4.82 8.42 14.11
N LEU A 559 -4.38 7.18 13.87
CA LEU A 559 -5.27 6.03 13.67
C LEU A 559 -5.97 5.63 14.96
N GLU A 560 -7.30 5.53 14.93
CA GLU A 560 -8.10 5.05 16.07
C GLU A 560 -7.98 3.51 16.17
N SER A 561 -6.88 3.03 16.75
CA SER A 561 -6.52 1.60 16.84
C SER A 561 -7.13 0.87 18.04
N GLY A 562 -8.00 1.53 18.80
CA GLY A 562 -8.64 0.99 20.01
C GLY A 562 -8.02 1.50 21.33
N ASP A 563 -6.94 2.27 21.27
CA ASP A 563 -6.34 2.95 22.42
C ASP A 563 -6.34 4.48 22.19
N ASN A 564 -7.23 5.20 22.87
CA ASN A 564 -7.39 6.63 22.68
C ASN A 564 -6.23 7.51 23.15
N TYR A 565 -5.30 6.95 23.88
CA TYR A 565 -4.20 7.72 24.47
C TYR A 565 -2.86 7.52 23.77
N PHE A 566 -2.76 6.54 22.87
CA PHE A 566 -1.51 6.18 22.19
C PHE A 566 -1.78 5.85 20.71
N LEU A 567 -2.51 6.74 20.04
CA LEU A 567 -2.88 6.58 18.63
C LEU A 567 -1.61 6.53 17.75
N PRO A 568 -1.40 5.46 16.98
CA PRO A 568 -0.29 5.42 16.05
C PRO A 568 -0.52 6.41 14.91
N ARG A 569 0.52 7.17 14.56
CA ARG A 569 0.47 8.12 13.44
C ARG A 569 0.89 7.43 12.15
N LYS A 570 0.06 7.57 11.13
CA LYS A 570 0.32 6.99 9.81
C LYS A 570 0.10 8.03 8.71
N HIS A 571 0.87 7.92 7.64
CA HIS A 571 0.63 8.68 6.42
C HIS A 571 -0.18 7.87 5.40
N THR A 572 -0.25 6.55 5.52
CA THR A 572 -1.04 5.66 4.67
C THR A 572 -1.85 4.70 5.53
N VAL A 573 -3.16 4.64 5.30
CA VAL A 573 -4.08 3.78 6.07
C VAL A 573 -4.76 2.80 5.13
N ILE A 574 -4.61 1.50 5.40
CA ILE A 574 -5.22 0.43 4.60
C ILE A 574 -6.66 0.24 5.05
N VAL A 575 -7.60 0.40 4.12
CA VAL A 575 -9.01 0.11 4.34
C VAL A 575 -9.32 -1.25 3.72
N GLN A 576 -9.58 -2.26 4.57
CA GLN A 576 -9.88 -3.62 4.13
C GLN A 576 -11.24 -3.69 3.41
N PRO A 577 -11.48 -4.70 2.54
CA PRO A 577 -12.76 -4.89 1.86
C PRO A 577 -13.93 -4.94 2.83
N GLY A 578 -15.06 -4.28 2.52
CA GLY A 578 -16.27 -4.29 3.33
C GLY A 578 -16.06 -3.88 4.79
N SER A 579 -15.04 -3.08 5.09
CA SER A 579 -14.73 -2.63 6.45
C SER A 579 -14.89 -1.14 6.62
N ARG A 580 -14.89 -0.73 7.88
CA ARG A 580 -14.85 0.66 8.31
C ARG A 580 -13.58 0.92 9.11
N ILE A 581 -12.99 2.12 8.92
CA ILE A 581 -11.82 2.55 9.69
C ILE A 581 -11.90 4.04 9.98
N SER A 582 -11.45 4.46 11.16
CA SER A 582 -11.45 5.87 11.56
C SER A 582 -10.08 6.34 11.98
N TYR A 583 -9.78 7.59 11.72
CA TYR A 583 -8.60 8.27 12.22
C TYR A 583 -8.85 9.77 12.37
N ARG A 584 -8.01 10.43 13.15
CA ARG A 584 -8.09 11.86 13.44
C ARG A 584 -7.01 12.60 12.67
N VAL A 585 -7.37 13.75 12.13
CA VAL A 585 -6.44 14.64 11.40
C VAL A 585 -6.45 16.01 12.08
N SER A 586 -5.26 16.49 12.48
CA SER A 586 -5.08 17.91 12.78
C SER A 586 -4.83 18.65 11.48
N VAL A 587 -5.68 19.60 11.14
CA VAL A 587 -5.55 20.40 9.92
C VAL A 587 -4.56 21.53 10.20
N ASP A 588 -3.27 21.25 10.08
CA ASP A 588 -2.16 22.13 10.47
C ASP A 588 -1.30 22.61 9.29
N ALA A 589 -1.73 22.31 8.06
CA ALA A 589 -0.98 22.65 6.85
C ALA A 589 -1.90 23.32 5.82
N GLU A 590 -1.69 24.63 5.59
CA GLU A 590 -2.42 25.44 4.60
C GLU A 590 -2.07 25.04 3.16
N GLY A 591 -3.01 25.17 2.24
CA GLY A 591 -2.80 24.99 0.79
C GLY A 591 -3.62 23.88 0.16
N GLY A 592 -3.20 23.46 -1.04
CA GLY A 592 -3.81 22.36 -1.79
C GLY A 592 -3.08 21.05 -1.56
N TRP A 593 -3.82 19.98 -1.30
CA TRP A 593 -3.28 18.67 -0.96
C TRP A 593 -3.99 17.56 -1.73
N ALA A 594 -3.26 16.50 -2.04
CA ALA A 594 -3.82 15.29 -2.60
C ALA A 594 -4.33 14.37 -1.48
N TYR A 595 -5.44 13.68 -1.73
CA TYR A 595 -5.99 12.66 -0.85
C TYR A 595 -6.54 11.51 -1.70
N HIS A 596 -5.86 10.37 -1.72
CA HIS A 596 -6.13 9.35 -2.72
C HIS A 596 -5.80 7.93 -2.27
N CYS A 597 -6.38 6.96 -2.99
CA CYS A 597 -5.91 5.57 -2.95
C CYS A 597 -4.54 5.48 -3.62
N HIS A 598 -3.57 4.85 -2.96
CA HIS A 598 -2.21 4.75 -3.48
C HIS A 598 -2.00 3.60 -4.48
N LEU A 599 -3.03 2.79 -4.79
CA LEU A 599 -2.98 1.92 -5.95
C LEU A 599 -3.01 2.78 -7.21
N LEU A 600 -1.92 2.79 -7.97
CA LEU A 600 -1.65 3.75 -9.04
C LEU A 600 -2.79 3.86 -10.06
N TYR A 601 -3.35 2.72 -10.51
CA TYR A 601 -4.43 2.72 -11.49
C TYR A 601 -5.80 3.06 -10.88
N HIS A 602 -5.98 2.98 -9.56
CA HIS A 602 -7.17 3.45 -8.84
C HIS A 602 -7.15 4.98 -8.65
N MET A 603 -5.96 5.55 -8.49
CA MET A 603 -5.76 6.97 -8.20
C MET A 603 -6.42 7.87 -9.25
N LEU A 604 -6.53 7.43 -10.51
CA LEU A 604 -7.20 8.20 -11.57
C LEU A 604 -8.68 8.50 -11.29
N GLY A 605 -9.32 7.76 -10.40
CA GLY A 605 -10.72 7.95 -10.01
C GLY A 605 -10.91 8.14 -8.50
N MET A 606 -10.21 7.35 -7.68
CA MET A 606 -10.30 7.36 -6.21
C MET A 606 -9.33 8.39 -5.62
N PHE A 607 -9.66 9.67 -5.86
CA PHE A 607 -8.83 10.83 -5.51
C PHE A 607 -9.71 12.02 -5.14
N ARG A 608 -9.26 12.84 -4.20
CA ARG A 608 -9.85 14.15 -3.84
C ARG A 608 -8.75 15.19 -3.70
N THR A 609 -9.02 16.39 -4.15
CA THR A 609 -8.25 17.57 -3.75
C THR A 609 -8.76 18.04 -2.40
N VAL A 610 -7.88 18.31 -1.47
CA VAL A 610 -8.18 18.96 -0.18
C VAL A 610 -7.64 20.38 -0.25
N ILE A 611 -8.47 21.35 0.10
CA ILE A 611 -8.08 22.77 0.20
C ILE A 611 -8.21 23.18 1.65
N VAL A 612 -7.07 23.57 2.26
CA VAL A 612 -6.98 24.08 3.62
C VAL A 612 -6.79 25.59 3.59
N SER A 613 -7.67 26.33 4.26
CA SER A 613 -7.64 27.81 4.32
C SER A 613 -8.16 28.35 5.67
#